data_f585bab4912bb6ef388735b1fa28ab4e
#
_entry.id   f585bab4912bb6ef388735b1fa28ab4e
#
_cell.length_a   1.000
_cell.length_b   1.000
_cell.length_c   1.000
_cell.angle_alpha   90.00
_cell.angle_beta   90.00
_cell.angle_gamma   90.00
#
_symmetry.space_group_name_H-M   'P 1'
#
loop_
_entity.id
_entity.type
_entity.pdbx_description
1 polymer ?
#
loop_
_entity_poly.entity_id
_entity_poly.type
_entity_poly.pdbx_seq_one_letter_code
_entity_poly.pdbx_strand_id
1 'polypeptide(L)'
;MSSTRNEFADYVVELMSNWATVSARKMFGGHGIYRDGMMFALIIEEELFFKADAINVAQFKSEDSHPFTYQSKTRIVEVSYWSAPPACLESPSEMSEWCQLGFAAALRSRSAKPVPRTKKVKVS
;
A
#
# COMPACT_ATOMS: atom_id res chain seq x y z
N MET A 1 -1.63 -25.18 10.10
CA MET A 1 -1.64 -24.61 9.78
C MET A 1 -1.26 -24.17 9.04
N SER A 2 -1.53 -24.08 8.97
CA SER A 2 -1.12 -23.71 8.15
C SER A 2 -0.27 -22.92 7.97
N SER A 3 0.57 -23.25 8.16
CA SER A 3 1.74 -22.52 8.04
C SER A 3 1.87 -21.88 6.73
N THR A 4 1.22 -22.37 5.83
CA THR A 4 1.21 -21.72 4.57
C THR A 4 0.43 -20.44 4.62
N ARG A 5 -0.32 -20.26 5.67
CA ARG A 5 -1.00 -19.04 5.81
C ARG A 5 -0.03 -17.98 6.15
N ASN A 6 -0.34 -16.82 5.76
CA ASN A 6 0.49 -15.69 6.08
C ASN A 6 -0.04 -15.05 7.36
N GLU A 7 0.56 -15.45 8.47
CA GLU A 7 0.12 -14.93 9.75
C GLU A 7 0.35 -13.44 9.87
N PHE A 8 1.40 -12.94 9.22
CA PHE A 8 1.66 -11.52 9.24
C PHE A 8 0.53 -10.76 8.54
N ALA A 9 0.08 -11.26 7.39
CA ALA A 9 -1.02 -10.61 6.68
C ALA A 9 -2.29 -10.61 7.50
N ASP A 10 -2.57 -11.72 8.19
CA ASP A 10 -3.74 -11.80 9.04
C ASP A 10 -3.67 -10.80 10.18
N TYR A 11 -2.49 -10.65 10.78
CA TYR A 11 -2.29 -9.69 11.86
C TYR A 11 -2.52 -8.25 11.36
N VAL A 12 -1.98 -7.94 10.20
CA VAL A 12 -2.14 -6.60 9.62
C VAL A 12 -3.61 -6.30 9.36
N VAL A 13 -4.32 -7.26 8.76
CA VAL A 13 -5.73 -7.05 8.46
C VAL A 13 -6.52 -6.83 9.75
N GLU A 14 -6.18 -7.56 10.80
CA GLU A 14 -6.88 -7.40 12.05
C GLU A 14 -6.63 -6.03 12.67
N LEU A 15 -5.37 -5.55 12.65
CA LEU A 15 -5.08 -4.20 13.12
C LEU A 15 -5.85 -3.16 12.32
N MET A 16 -5.89 -3.35 11.01
CA MET A 16 -6.58 -2.39 10.14
C MET A 16 -8.09 -2.38 10.34
N SER A 17 -8.64 -3.47 10.90
CA SER A 17 -10.08 -3.53 11.12
C SER A 17 -10.57 -2.46 12.09
N ASN A 18 -9.67 -1.89 12.89
CA ASN A 18 -10.03 -0.76 13.74
C ASN A 18 -10.28 0.50 12.94
N TRP A 19 -9.80 0.55 11.72
CA TRP A 19 -9.99 1.68 10.83
C TRP A 19 -11.12 1.42 9.84
N ALA A 20 -11.10 0.28 9.18
CA ALA A 20 -12.10 -0.06 8.19
C ALA A 20 -11.97 -1.54 7.85
N THR A 21 -12.99 -2.08 7.22
CA THR A 21 -12.94 -3.45 6.72
C THR A 21 -12.07 -3.49 5.47
N VAL A 22 -11.05 -4.32 5.50
CA VAL A 22 -10.14 -4.46 4.38
C VAL A 22 -10.03 -5.93 4.00
N SER A 23 -9.55 -6.21 2.81
CA SER A 23 -9.31 -7.58 2.37
C SER A 23 -7.90 -7.69 1.83
N ALA A 24 -7.32 -8.88 1.98
CA ALA A 24 -5.99 -9.17 1.47
C ALA A 24 -6.10 -10.16 0.34
N ARG A 25 -5.34 -9.94 -0.73
CA ARG A 25 -5.32 -10.85 -1.88
C ARG A 25 -3.89 -11.18 -2.21
N LYS A 26 -3.63 -12.46 -2.45
CA LYS A 26 -2.30 -12.90 -2.82
C LYS A 26 -1.88 -12.30 -4.16
N MET A 27 -0.63 -11.86 -4.24
CA MET A 27 -0.09 -11.38 -5.50
C MET A 27 1.43 -11.30 -5.38
N PHE A 28 2.13 -11.71 -6.44
CA PHE A 28 3.59 -11.52 -6.55
C PHE A 28 4.37 -12.00 -5.33
N GLY A 29 3.94 -13.08 -4.74
CA GLY A 29 4.63 -13.58 -3.55
C GLY A 29 4.32 -12.85 -2.29
N GLY A 30 3.35 -11.95 -2.32
CA GLY A 30 2.92 -11.21 -1.13
C GLY A 30 1.42 -11.04 -1.17
N HIS A 31 0.96 -9.90 -0.65
CA HIS A 31 -0.48 -9.62 -0.60
C HIS A 31 -0.73 -8.16 -0.90
N GLY A 32 -1.76 -7.88 -1.69
CA GLY A 32 -2.29 -6.53 -1.80
C GLY A 32 -3.41 -6.36 -0.78
N ILE A 33 -3.49 -5.19 -0.18
CA ILE A 33 -4.53 -4.88 0.79
C ILE A 33 -5.48 -3.88 0.17
N TYR A 34 -6.76 -4.21 0.22
CA TYR A 34 -7.79 -3.45 -0.49
C TYR A 34 -8.87 -2.95 0.45
N ARG A 35 -9.36 -1.77 0.19
CA ARG A 35 -10.59 -1.26 0.79
C ARG A 35 -11.47 -0.76 -0.33
N ASP A 36 -12.73 -1.21 -0.36
CA ASP A 36 -13.69 -0.81 -1.39
C ASP A 36 -13.14 -1.03 -2.79
N GLY A 37 -12.43 -2.15 -2.97
CA GLY A 37 -11.88 -2.50 -4.26
C GLY A 37 -10.62 -1.78 -4.68
N MET A 38 -10.09 -0.91 -3.81
CA MET A 38 -8.90 -0.14 -4.12
C MET A 38 -7.71 -0.60 -3.29
N MET A 39 -6.63 -0.94 -3.97
CA MET A 39 -5.41 -1.34 -3.28
C MET A 39 -4.72 -0.09 -2.73
N PHE A 40 -4.44 -0.08 -1.44
CA PHE A 40 -3.78 1.05 -0.81
C PHE A 40 -2.55 0.63 -0.02
N ALA A 41 -2.29 -0.67 0.07
CA ALA A 41 -1.14 -1.18 0.80
C ALA A 41 -0.75 -2.51 0.23
N LEU A 42 0.49 -2.93 0.50
CA LEU A 42 0.90 -4.27 0.14
C LEU A 42 1.86 -4.82 1.18
N ILE A 43 1.94 -6.15 1.19
CA ILE A 43 2.83 -6.87 2.08
C ILE A 43 3.73 -7.71 1.19
N ILE A 44 5.04 -7.52 1.35
CA ILE A 44 6.04 -8.31 0.64
C ILE A 44 7.05 -8.80 1.67
N GLU A 45 7.24 -10.11 1.76
CA GLU A 45 8.23 -10.69 2.66
C GLU A 45 8.08 -10.17 4.09
N GLU A 46 6.83 -10.14 4.54
CA GLU A 46 6.51 -9.73 5.91
C GLU A 46 6.87 -8.29 6.20
N GLU A 47 6.83 -7.46 5.17
CA GLU A 47 6.98 -6.03 5.35
C GLU A 47 5.77 -5.34 4.74
N LEU A 48 5.21 -4.38 5.47
CA LEU A 48 4.02 -3.65 5.04
C LEU A 48 4.43 -2.35 4.38
N PHE A 49 3.79 -2.04 3.26
CA PHE A 49 4.01 -0.80 2.53
C PHE A 49 2.67 -0.13 2.26
N PHE A 50 2.65 1.20 2.29
CA PHE A 50 1.45 1.97 1.99
C PHE A 50 1.64 2.75 0.70
N LYS A 51 0.55 2.96 -0.01
CA LYS A 51 0.55 3.79 -1.20
C LYS A 51 1.00 5.21 -0.84
N ALA A 52 1.92 5.75 -1.64
CA ALA A 52 2.44 7.09 -1.42
C ALA A 52 2.32 7.89 -2.72
N ASP A 53 2.28 9.20 -2.58
CA ASP A 53 2.29 10.09 -3.73
C ASP A 53 2.99 11.38 -3.31
N ALA A 54 3.01 12.36 -4.20
CA ALA A 54 3.73 13.60 -3.92
C ALA A 54 3.18 14.32 -2.69
N ILE A 55 1.93 14.08 -2.36
CA ILE A 55 1.31 14.77 -1.24
C ILE A 55 1.70 14.18 0.10
N ASN A 56 1.79 12.83 0.18
CA ASN A 56 2.06 12.21 1.48
C ASN A 56 3.46 11.63 1.65
N VAL A 57 4.29 11.64 0.61
CA VAL A 57 5.59 10.96 0.70
C VAL A 57 6.51 11.58 1.74
N ALA A 58 6.40 12.89 1.98
CA ALA A 58 7.24 13.53 2.98
C ALA A 58 7.01 12.96 4.37
N GLN A 59 5.78 12.54 4.66
CA GLN A 59 5.49 11.95 5.96
C GLN A 59 6.18 10.62 6.13
N PHE A 60 6.24 9.82 5.05
CA PHE A 60 6.98 8.56 5.10
C PHE A 60 8.48 8.82 5.28
N LYS A 61 9.01 9.79 4.56
CA LYS A 61 10.43 10.09 4.66
C LYS A 61 10.81 10.54 6.07
N SER A 62 9.91 11.25 6.75
CA SER A 62 10.21 11.70 8.10
C SER A 62 10.29 10.57 9.10
N GLU A 63 9.79 9.39 8.74
CA GLU A 63 9.82 8.21 9.59
C GLU A 63 10.88 7.23 9.15
N ASP A 64 11.83 7.66 8.34
CA ASP A 64 12.88 6.79 7.82
C ASP A 64 12.33 5.63 6.99
N SER A 65 11.17 5.82 6.37
CA SER A 65 10.62 4.82 5.48
C SER A 65 11.41 4.76 4.19
N HIS A 66 11.27 3.64 3.50
CA HIS A 66 11.92 3.48 2.19
C HIS A 66 10.88 3.00 1.19
N PRO A 67 11.10 3.28 -0.10
CA PRO A 67 10.16 2.83 -1.11
C PRO A 67 10.33 1.34 -1.39
N PHE A 68 9.27 0.73 -1.88
CA PHE A 68 9.35 -0.66 -2.34
C PHE A 68 10.00 -0.65 -3.73
N THR A 69 10.98 -1.52 -3.92
CA THR A 69 11.63 -1.67 -5.21
C THR A 69 11.66 -3.15 -5.56
N TYR A 70 11.72 -3.44 -6.83
CA TYR A 70 11.93 -4.81 -7.25
C TYR A 70 12.86 -4.82 -8.46
N GLN A 71 13.51 -5.96 -8.67
CA GLN A 71 14.47 -6.13 -9.74
C GLN A 71 13.74 -6.63 -10.97
N SER A 72 13.78 -5.85 -12.04
CA SER A 72 13.31 -6.33 -13.32
C SER A 72 14.51 -6.93 -14.05
N LYS A 73 14.32 -7.35 -15.30
CA LYS A 73 15.42 -7.94 -16.02
C LYS A 73 16.57 -6.97 -16.26
N THR A 74 16.27 -5.70 -16.40
CA THR A 74 17.28 -4.73 -16.82
C THR A 74 17.57 -3.66 -15.80
N ARG A 75 16.75 -3.53 -14.76
CA ARG A 75 16.94 -2.43 -13.83
C ARG A 75 16.14 -2.68 -12.55
N ILE A 76 16.41 -1.85 -11.56
CA ILE A 76 15.64 -1.84 -10.33
C ILE A 76 14.47 -0.87 -10.53
N VAL A 77 13.27 -1.32 -10.21
CA VAL A 77 12.06 -0.53 -10.40
C VAL A 77 11.54 -0.11 -9.04
N GLU A 78 11.33 1.20 -8.89
CA GLU A 78 10.73 1.75 -7.67
C GLU A 78 9.26 1.99 -7.94
N VAL A 79 8.41 1.53 -7.05
CA VAL A 79 6.98 1.76 -7.18
C VAL A 79 6.53 2.68 -6.07
N SER A 80 5.33 3.26 -6.22
CA SER A 80 4.89 4.29 -5.30
C SER A 80 4.23 3.72 -4.06
N TYR A 81 4.98 2.86 -3.36
CA TYR A 81 4.58 2.30 -2.08
C TYR A 81 5.79 2.42 -1.16
N TRP A 82 5.56 2.88 0.06
CA TRP A 82 6.62 3.13 1.01
C TRP A 82 6.38 2.36 2.30
N SER A 83 7.46 1.94 2.95
CA SER A 83 7.36 1.07 4.11
C SER A 83 6.61 1.74 5.24
N ALA A 84 5.83 0.94 5.97
CA ALA A 84 5.06 1.42 7.09
C ALA A 84 6.01 1.71 8.26
N PRO A 85 5.79 2.82 8.99
CA PRO A 85 6.56 3.02 10.22
C PRO A 85 6.29 1.88 11.19
N PRO A 86 7.29 1.50 11.99
CA PRO A 86 7.11 0.37 12.90
C PRO A 86 5.95 0.54 13.88
N ALA A 87 5.64 1.75 14.27
CA ALA A 87 4.54 1.99 15.21
C ALA A 87 3.20 1.48 14.68
N CYS A 88 3.06 1.37 13.36
CA CYS A 88 1.80 0.86 12.77
C CYS A 88 1.49 -0.55 13.28
N LEU A 89 2.52 -1.35 13.48
CA LEU A 89 2.31 -2.75 13.86
C LEU A 89 2.14 -2.92 15.36
N GLU A 90 2.26 -1.83 16.12
CA GLU A 90 2.19 -1.89 17.56
C GLU A 90 0.97 -1.19 18.13
N SER A 91 0.26 -0.42 17.31
CA SER A 91 -0.83 0.40 17.81
C SER A 91 -1.93 0.51 16.77
N PRO A 92 -3.17 0.13 17.12
CA PRO A 92 -4.28 0.29 16.17
C PRO A 92 -4.49 1.73 15.73
N SER A 93 -4.25 2.71 16.61
CA SER A 93 -4.45 4.10 16.22
C SER A 93 -3.39 4.57 15.25
N GLU A 94 -2.13 4.14 15.43
CA GLU A 94 -1.10 4.44 14.45
C GLU A 94 -1.42 3.79 13.12
N MET A 95 -1.80 2.53 13.17
CA MET A 95 -2.17 1.85 11.93
C MET A 95 -3.27 2.59 11.20
N SER A 96 -4.29 3.05 11.92
CA SER A 96 -5.39 3.76 11.30
C SER A 96 -4.95 5.04 10.61
N GLU A 97 -4.05 5.79 11.24
CA GLU A 97 -3.55 7.03 10.65
C GLU A 97 -2.83 6.78 9.32
N TRP A 98 -1.96 5.78 9.31
CA TRP A 98 -1.19 5.51 8.10
C TRP A 98 -2.04 4.85 7.04
N CYS A 99 -3.04 4.05 7.43
CA CYS A 99 -4.02 3.53 6.49
C CYS A 99 -4.74 4.67 5.79
N GLN A 100 -5.12 5.69 6.55
CA GLN A 100 -5.83 6.83 5.97
C GLN A 100 -4.96 7.54 4.94
N LEU A 101 -3.67 7.71 5.25
CA LEU A 101 -2.76 8.34 4.30
C LEU A 101 -2.64 7.53 3.02
N GLY A 102 -2.45 6.22 3.17
CA GLY A 102 -2.32 5.35 2.00
C GLY A 102 -3.59 5.30 1.18
N PHE A 103 -4.73 5.22 1.84
CA PHE A 103 -6.00 5.16 1.13
C PHE A 103 -6.28 6.47 0.42
N ALA A 104 -5.95 7.61 1.04
CA ALA A 104 -6.13 8.90 0.38
C ALA A 104 -5.27 9.00 -0.87
N ALA A 105 -4.03 8.48 -0.82
CA ALA A 105 -3.18 8.47 -2.01
C ALA A 105 -3.78 7.60 -3.10
N ALA A 106 -4.36 6.46 -2.72
CA ALA A 106 -5.00 5.59 -3.69
C ALA A 106 -6.19 6.27 -4.36
N LEU A 107 -6.97 6.99 -3.55
CA LEU A 107 -8.11 7.74 -4.10
C LEU A 107 -7.65 8.82 -5.07
N ARG A 108 -6.60 9.55 -4.71
CA ARG A 108 -6.08 10.59 -5.59
C ARG A 108 -5.56 9.99 -6.89
N SER A 109 -4.88 8.86 -6.80
CA SER A 109 -4.36 8.20 -7.98
C SER A 109 -5.48 7.79 -8.91
N ARG A 110 -6.55 7.25 -8.36
CA ARG A 110 -7.69 6.84 -9.17
C ARG A 110 -8.36 8.05 -9.83
N SER A 111 -8.56 9.11 -9.07
CA SER A 111 -9.21 10.30 -9.59
C SER A 111 -8.38 11.00 -10.65
N ALA A 112 -7.05 10.93 -10.52
CA ALA A 112 -6.17 11.62 -11.45
C ALA A 112 -5.96 10.87 -12.76
N LYS A 113 -6.35 9.62 -12.84
CA LYS A 113 -6.17 8.87 -14.07
C LYS A 113 -6.96 9.50 -15.19
N PRO A 114 -6.33 9.71 -16.35
CA PRO A 114 -7.08 10.21 -17.50
C PRO A 114 -8.11 9.18 -17.87
N VAL A 115 -9.16 9.71 -18.27
CA VAL A 115 -10.19 8.82 -18.74
C VAL A 115 -9.76 8.30 -20.07
N PRO A 116 -9.65 7.46 -20.56
CA PRO A 116 -9.04 6.92 -21.46
C PRO A 116 -8.83 7.34 -22.60
N ARG A 117 -8.39 7.84 -22.19
CA ARG A 117 -8.06 8.12 -22.76
C ARG A 117 -7.98 7.95 -23.53
N THR A 118 -8.13 8.15 -23.79
CA THR A 118 -8.06 8.24 -24.11
C THR A 118 -7.36 8.30 -24.44
N LYS A 119 -7.22 8.33 -24.89
CA LYS A 119 -6.79 8.59 -24.88
C LYS A 119 -6.09 8.98 -24.95
N LYS A 120 -6.08 9.23 -25.51
CA LYS A 120 -5.73 9.84 -25.41
C LYS A 120 -5.43 10.42 -25.39
N VAL A 121 -5.63 10.60 -25.83
CA VAL A 121 -5.66 11.34 -25.64
C VAL A 121 -5.26 11.83 -25.68
N LYS A 122 -5.33 12.02 -26.44
CA LYS A 122 -5.25 12.69 -26.35
C LYS A 122 -5.22 13.18 -26.24
N VAL A 123 -5.49 13.09 -26.60
CA VAL A 123 -5.75 13.68 -26.32
C VAL A 123 -5.77 13.96 -26.26
N SER A 124 -5.95 14.01 -26.88
CA SER A 124 -6.23 14.41 -26.52
C SER A 124 -6.09 14.70 -26.39
#